data_115363ed5b6ce491681b5ee1a2046241
#
_entry.id   115363ed5b6ce491681b5ee1a2046241
#
_cell.length_a   1.000
_cell.length_b   1.000
_cell.length_c   1.000
_cell.angle_alpha   90.00
_cell.angle_beta   90.00
_cell.angle_gamma   90.00
#
_symmetry.space_group_name_H-M   'P 1'
#
loop_
_entity.id
_entity.type
_entity.pdbx_description
1 polymer ?
#
loop_
_entity_poly.entity_id
_entity_poly.type
_entity_poly.pdbx_seq_one_letter_code
_entity_poly.pdbx_strand_id
1 'polypeptide(L)'
;ITVLYGLKRSGLEETEILNHVKYPITFLFKQLGILIPFFFLTWLLIKKIEIKFNFNDRKFLFLLSVSILPIFLIFITSVVTGSKIRTMWMTPFYLPLGIFSVYLFRSQINLKKMNSFLVGFLFLFFLSPSLYAYISITKTDKRTDYPGKEIAAKVQFTWEQDFEKEIEFVTGDEWKAGNLSYHLKSRPKWEGPTNNEKLDKSSQFICLEEVCLGRY
;
A
#
# COMPACT_ATOMS: atom_id res chain seq x y z
N ILE A 1 1.47 3.82 -20.87
CA ILE A 1 2.53 3.71 -19.86
C ILE A 1 1.94 3.37 -18.49
N THR A 2 0.94 4.09 -17.98
CA THR A 2 0.37 3.93 -16.63
C THR A 2 -0.28 2.56 -16.40
N VAL A 3 -0.99 2.02 -17.40
CA VAL A 3 -1.66 0.72 -17.30
C VAL A 3 -0.65 -0.42 -17.27
N LEU A 4 0.33 -0.43 -18.16
CA LEU A 4 1.40 -1.44 -18.19
C LEU A 4 2.23 -1.42 -16.89
N TYR A 5 2.51 -0.23 -16.36
CA TYR A 5 3.16 -0.10 -15.06
C TYR A 5 2.33 -0.68 -13.92
N GLY A 6 1.02 -0.43 -13.91
CA GLY A 6 0.09 -1.02 -12.95
C GLY A 6 0.04 -2.54 -13.03
N LEU A 7 0.00 -3.10 -14.25
CA LEU A 7 0.02 -4.54 -14.51
C LEU A 7 1.31 -5.19 -14.02
N LYS A 8 2.46 -4.64 -14.35
CA LYS A 8 3.77 -5.12 -13.88
C LYS A 8 3.86 -5.14 -12.35
N ARG A 9 3.39 -4.08 -11.70
CA ARG A 9 3.43 -3.94 -10.25
C ARG A 9 2.41 -4.79 -9.50
N SER A 10 1.38 -5.32 -10.18
CA SER A 10 0.40 -6.27 -9.64
C SER A 10 0.87 -7.72 -9.68
N GLY A 11 2.05 -8.00 -10.25
CA GLY A 11 2.61 -9.34 -10.37
C GLY A 11 1.94 -10.19 -11.45
N LEU A 12 1.23 -9.57 -12.39
CA LEU A 12 0.56 -10.27 -13.51
C LEU A 12 1.55 -10.88 -14.51
N GLU A 13 2.81 -10.46 -14.49
CA GLU A 13 3.87 -11.04 -15.34
C GLU A 13 4.39 -12.40 -14.79
N GLU A 14 4.21 -12.65 -13.49
CA GLU A 14 4.62 -13.89 -12.81
C GLU A 14 3.39 -14.74 -12.48
N THR A 15 2.74 -15.29 -13.49
CA THR A 15 1.54 -16.14 -13.34
C THR A 15 1.90 -17.57 -12.90
N GLU A 16 2.36 -17.72 -11.67
CA GLU A 16 2.36 -19.02 -11.02
C GLU A 16 0.93 -19.36 -10.57
N ILE A 17 0.47 -20.58 -10.84
CA ILE A 17 -0.86 -21.09 -10.39
C ILE A 17 -1.06 -20.87 -8.88
N LEU A 18 0.01 -20.98 -8.10
CA LEU A 18 -0.02 -20.74 -6.65
C LEU A 18 -0.45 -19.32 -6.27
N ASN A 19 -0.20 -18.33 -7.10
CA ASN A 19 -0.55 -16.93 -6.86
C ASN A 19 -2.06 -16.70 -6.83
N HIS A 20 -2.84 -17.48 -7.61
CA HIS A 20 -4.30 -17.46 -7.63
C HIS A 20 -4.95 -17.89 -6.30
N VAL A 21 -4.20 -18.57 -5.42
CA VAL A 21 -4.65 -18.99 -4.09
C VAL A 21 -3.98 -18.15 -3.00
N LYS A 22 -2.67 -17.96 -3.08
CA LYS A 22 -1.86 -17.26 -2.07
C LYS A 22 -2.27 -15.79 -1.90
N TYR A 23 -2.43 -15.05 -2.99
CA TYR A 23 -2.74 -13.62 -2.92
C TYR A 23 -4.15 -13.32 -2.41
N PRO A 24 -5.22 -13.99 -2.88
CA PRO A 24 -6.57 -13.80 -2.34
C PRO A 24 -6.66 -14.14 -0.85
N ILE A 25 -6.06 -15.25 -0.42
CA ILE A 25 -6.04 -15.66 0.99
C ILE A 25 -5.29 -14.61 1.84
N THR A 26 -4.10 -14.20 1.38
CA THR A 26 -3.31 -13.15 2.05
C THR A 26 -4.09 -11.84 2.12
N PHE A 27 -4.83 -11.49 1.07
CA PHE A 27 -5.70 -10.32 1.04
C PHE A 27 -6.77 -10.41 2.13
N LEU A 28 -7.52 -11.51 2.22
CA LEU A 28 -8.56 -11.69 3.24
C LEU A 28 -8.01 -11.59 4.67
N PHE A 29 -6.89 -12.25 4.97
CA PHE A 29 -6.28 -12.16 6.30
C PHE A 29 -5.86 -10.74 6.65
N LYS A 30 -5.33 -9.97 5.69
CA LYS A 30 -5.00 -8.56 5.90
C LYS A 30 -6.25 -7.70 6.13
N GLN A 31 -7.35 -7.96 5.41
CA GLN A 31 -8.62 -7.26 5.63
C GLN A 31 -9.17 -7.55 7.03
N LEU A 32 -9.19 -8.81 7.45
CA LEU A 32 -9.61 -9.19 8.81
C LEU A 32 -8.72 -8.50 9.86
N GLY A 33 -7.40 -8.48 9.66
CA GLY A 33 -6.47 -7.79 10.56
C GLY A 33 -6.75 -6.30 10.71
N ILE A 34 -7.03 -5.61 9.60
CA ILE A 34 -7.36 -4.17 9.60
C ILE A 34 -8.70 -3.91 10.31
N LEU A 35 -9.65 -4.85 10.22
CA LEU A 35 -10.96 -4.73 10.83
C LEU A 35 -11.03 -5.18 12.30
N ILE A 36 -9.95 -5.75 12.87
CA ILE A 36 -9.93 -6.16 14.30
C ILE A 36 -10.36 -5.02 15.24
N PRO A 37 -9.82 -3.79 15.14
CA PRO A 37 -10.24 -2.69 16.01
C PRO A 37 -11.73 -2.37 15.88
N PHE A 38 -12.26 -2.42 14.66
CA PHE A 38 -13.69 -2.20 14.40
C PHE A 38 -14.56 -3.29 15.03
N PHE A 39 -14.21 -4.57 14.87
CA PHE A 39 -14.96 -5.67 15.49
C PHE A 39 -14.86 -5.63 17.01
N PHE A 40 -13.71 -5.27 17.57
CA PHE A 40 -13.53 -5.08 18.99
C PHE A 40 -14.45 -3.99 19.55
N LEU A 41 -14.50 -2.82 18.91
CA LEU A 41 -15.38 -1.73 19.33
C LEU A 41 -16.86 -2.11 19.21
N THR A 42 -17.23 -2.80 18.13
CA THR A 42 -18.61 -3.29 17.93
C THR A 42 -19.00 -4.29 19.01
N TRP A 43 -18.09 -5.21 19.36
CA TRP A 43 -18.31 -6.19 20.43
C TRP A 43 -18.55 -5.54 21.81
N LEU A 44 -17.83 -4.46 22.12
CA LEU A 44 -18.02 -3.72 23.37
C LEU A 44 -19.44 -3.16 23.52
N LEU A 45 -20.11 -2.81 22.41
CA LEU A 45 -21.47 -2.26 22.41
C LEU A 45 -22.57 -3.32 22.47
N ILE A 46 -22.29 -4.53 21.99
CA ILE A 46 -23.31 -5.58 21.84
C ILE A 46 -23.46 -6.38 23.13
N LYS A 47 -24.71 -6.65 23.54
CA LYS A 47 -25.02 -7.52 24.70
C LYS A 47 -24.94 -9.00 24.34
N LYS A 48 -25.47 -9.37 23.18
CA LYS A 48 -25.51 -10.74 22.66
C LYS A 48 -25.36 -10.69 21.14
N ILE A 49 -24.60 -11.60 20.58
CA ILE A 49 -24.42 -11.65 19.12
C ILE A 49 -25.44 -12.61 18.54
N GLU A 50 -26.55 -12.07 18.01
CA GLU A 50 -27.54 -12.80 17.25
C GLU A 50 -27.67 -12.19 15.86
N ILE A 51 -27.13 -12.87 14.87
CA ILE A 51 -27.18 -12.39 13.48
C ILE A 51 -28.43 -12.98 12.83
N LYS A 52 -29.41 -12.11 12.51
CA LYS A 52 -30.61 -12.46 11.77
C LYS A 52 -30.55 -11.84 10.38
N PHE A 53 -30.34 -12.66 9.37
CA PHE A 53 -30.38 -12.22 7.99
C PHE A 53 -31.82 -12.15 7.49
N ASN A 54 -32.30 -10.94 7.17
CA ASN A 54 -33.57 -10.74 6.52
C ASN A 54 -33.38 -10.29 5.09
N PHE A 55 -33.33 -11.22 4.17
CA PHE A 55 -33.12 -10.94 2.74
C PHE A 55 -34.34 -10.28 2.06
N ASN A 56 -35.49 -10.18 2.73
CA ASN A 56 -36.65 -9.45 2.22
C ASN A 56 -36.59 -7.94 2.54
N ASP A 57 -35.68 -7.55 3.42
CA ASP A 57 -35.50 -6.14 3.78
C ASP A 57 -34.56 -5.42 2.78
N ARG A 58 -35.12 -4.51 1.99
CA ARG A 58 -34.37 -3.73 0.98
C ARG A 58 -33.22 -2.92 1.59
N LYS A 59 -33.40 -2.40 2.82
CA LYS A 59 -32.34 -1.63 3.51
C LYS A 59 -31.17 -2.52 3.90
N PHE A 60 -31.49 -3.72 4.38
CA PHE A 60 -30.48 -4.74 4.69
C PHE A 60 -29.69 -5.14 3.44
N LEU A 61 -30.39 -5.45 2.33
CA LEU A 61 -29.74 -5.81 1.07
C LEU A 61 -28.85 -4.69 0.52
N PHE A 62 -29.33 -3.46 0.57
CA PHE A 62 -28.53 -2.30 0.13
C PHE A 62 -27.26 -2.16 0.96
N LEU A 63 -27.36 -2.16 2.29
CA LEU A 63 -26.20 -2.02 3.17
C LEU A 63 -25.23 -3.20 3.04
N LEU A 64 -25.74 -4.42 2.90
CA LEU A 64 -24.95 -5.61 2.65
C LEU A 64 -24.19 -5.49 1.34
N SER A 65 -24.89 -5.09 0.28
CA SER A 65 -24.27 -4.94 -1.06
C SER A 65 -23.17 -3.89 -1.05
N VAL A 66 -23.41 -2.71 -0.50
CA VAL A 66 -22.40 -1.64 -0.50
C VAL A 66 -21.20 -1.97 0.40
N SER A 67 -21.42 -2.74 1.48
CA SER A 67 -20.36 -3.07 2.44
C SER A 67 -19.54 -4.30 2.04
N ILE A 68 -20.17 -5.33 1.51
CA ILE A 68 -19.54 -6.65 1.30
C ILE A 68 -19.22 -6.90 -0.17
N LEU A 69 -20.08 -6.47 -1.10
CA LEU A 69 -19.89 -6.75 -2.52
C LEU A 69 -18.56 -6.24 -3.08
N PRO A 70 -18.06 -5.03 -2.74
CA PRO A 70 -16.77 -4.58 -3.24
C PRO A 70 -15.61 -5.46 -2.78
N ILE A 71 -15.63 -5.91 -1.51
CA ILE A 71 -14.61 -6.81 -0.96
C ILE A 71 -14.63 -8.15 -1.71
N PHE A 72 -15.84 -8.67 -1.92
CA PHE A 72 -16.05 -9.93 -2.63
C PHE A 72 -15.60 -9.85 -4.10
N LEU A 73 -15.96 -8.77 -4.81
CA LEU A 73 -15.55 -8.57 -6.21
C LEU A 73 -14.02 -8.48 -6.35
N ILE A 74 -13.37 -7.75 -5.45
CA ILE A 74 -11.92 -7.63 -5.45
C ILE A 74 -11.25 -8.98 -5.11
N PHE A 75 -11.81 -9.73 -4.17
CA PHE A 75 -11.35 -11.08 -3.87
C PHE A 75 -11.43 -11.99 -5.11
N ILE A 76 -12.59 -12.01 -5.79
CA ILE A 76 -12.76 -12.79 -7.03
C ILE A 76 -11.78 -12.34 -8.12
N THR A 77 -11.60 -11.03 -8.28
CA THR A 77 -10.60 -10.49 -9.23
C THR A 77 -9.20 -11.03 -8.92
N SER A 78 -8.79 -11.05 -7.65
CA SER A 78 -7.49 -11.62 -7.24
C SER A 78 -7.39 -13.13 -7.52
N VAL A 79 -8.47 -13.89 -7.30
CA VAL A 79 -8.53 -15.33 -7.63
C VAL A 79 -8.38 -15.56 -9.13
N VAL A 80 -9.12 -14.79 -9.94
CA VAL A 80 -9.13 -14.99 -11.41
C VAL A 80 -7.82 -14.54 -12.06
N THR A 81 -7.27 -13.41 -11.60
CA THR A 81 -6.08 -12.81 -12.24
C THR A 81 -4.75 -13.24 -11.62
N GLY A 82 -4.76 -13.87 -10.43
CA GLY A 82 -3.52 -14.15 -9.67
C GLY A 82 -2.80 -12.87 -9.21
N SER A 83 -3.46 -11.71 -9.25
CA SER A 83 -2.83 -10.42 -8.95
C SER A 83 -2.78 -10.11 -7.46
N LYS A 84 -1.70 -9.45 -7.02
CA LYS A 84 -1.52 -8.96 -5.65
C LYS A 84 -2.21 -7.63 -5.45
N ILE A 85 -3.35 -7.63 -4.77
CA ILE A 85 -4.13 -6.42 -4.50
C ILE A 85 -3.62 -5.69 -3.25
N ARG A 86 -3.49 -4.37 -3.34
CA ARG A 86 -3.08 -3.53 -2.21
C ARG A 86 -4.26 -3.29 -1.27
N THR A 87 -4.07 -3.65 -0.01
CA THR A 87 -5.10 -3.53 1.04
C THR A 87 -5.61 -2.10 1.25
N MET A 88 -4.76 -1.09 1.06
CA MET A 88 -5.13 0.32 1.27
C MET A 88 -6.26 0.80 0.33
N TRP A 89 -6.46 0.17 -0.82
CA TRP A 89 -7.53 0.53 -1.75
C TRP A 89 -8.92 0.18 -1.23
N MET A 90 -8.99 -0.66 -0.19
CA MET A 90 -10.25 -1.07 0.43
C MET A 90 -10.77 -0.07 1.48
N THR A 91 -9.95 0.87 1.93
CA THR A 91 -10.31 1.81 3.00
C THR A 91 -11.65 2.54 2.77
N PRO A 92 -11.98 3.06 1.58
CA PRO A 92 -13.28 3.71 1.33
C PRO A 92 -14.47 2.77 1.51
N PHE A 93 -14.29 1.48 1.22
CA PHE A 93 -15.37 0.48 1.30
C PHE A 93 -15.67 0.00 2.73
N TYR A 94 -14.86 0.43 3.72
CA TYR A 94 -15.14 0.14 5.13
C TYR A 94 -16.07 1.16 5.79
N LEU A 95 -16.26 2.33 5.21
CA LEU A 95 -17.14 3.36 5.75
C LEU A 95 -18.58 2.85 5.95
N PRO A 96 -19.20 2.14 4.98
CA PRO A 96 -20.55 1.59 5.16
C PRO A 96 -20.64 0.49 6.20
N LEU A 97 -19.54 -0.21 6.56
CA LEU A 97 -19.56 -1.30 7.54
C LEU A 97 -20.02 -0.84 8.92
N GLY A 98 -19.70 0.40 9.31
CA GLY A 98 -20.18 0.98 10.57
C GLY A 98 -21.71 1.07 10.61
N ILE A 99 -22.29 1.63 9.55
CA ILE A 99 -23.75 1.77 9.41
C ILE A 99 -24.40 0.39 9.31
N PHE A 100 -23.82 -0.51 8.53
CA PHE A 100 -24.29 -1.89 8.40
C PHE A 100 -24.30 -2.63 9.74
N SER A 101 -23.24 -2.49 10.55
CA SER A 101 -23.16 -3.10 11.87
C SER A 101 -24.19 -2.54 12.84
N VAL A 102 -24.40 -1.22 12.86
CA VAL A 102 -25.47 -0.61 13.67
C VAL A 102 -26.83 -1.10 13.22
N TYR A 103 -27.06 -1.22 11.92
CA TYR A 103 -28.32 -1.74 11.38
C TYR A 103 -28.54 -3.21 11.76
N LEU A 104 -27.52 -4.05 11.62
CA LEU A 104 -27.57 -5.48 11.90
C LEU A 104 -27.81 -5.76 13.38
N PHE A 105 -27.16 -5.01 14.26
CA PHE A 105 -27.20 -5.21 15.72
C PHE A 105 -28.10 -4.23 16.46
N ARG A 106 -28.96 -3.46 15.77
CA ARG A 106 -29.77 -2.38 16.35
C ARG A 106 -30.57 -2.78 17.59
N SER A 107 -31.11 -4.02 17.62
CA SER A 107 -31.87 -4.56 18.76
C SER A 107 -30.99 -5.07 19.90
N GLN A 108 -29.70 -5.20 19.71
CA GLN A 108 -28.74 -5.81 20.62
C GLN A 108 -27.74 -4.80 21.19
N ILE A 109 -27.72 -3.58 20.64
CA ILE A 109 -26.88 -2.48 21.13
C ILE A 109 -27.36 -2.08 22.52
N ASN A 110 -26.42 -2.04 23.47
CA ASN A 110 -26.66 -1.64 24.82
C ASN A 110 -25.98 -0.31 25.13
N LEU A 111 -26.77 0.77 25.15
CA LEU A 111 -26.26 2.13 25.44
C LEU A 111 -25.64 2.26 26.84
N LYS A 112 -25.98 1.38 27.81
CA LYS A 112 -25.30 1.35 29.11
C LYS A 112 -23.80 1.00 29.00
N LYS A 113 -23.39 0.36 27.90
CA LYS A 113 -21.98 0.03 27.62
C LYS A 113 -21.24 1.15 26.87
N MET A 114 -21.88 2.31 26.65
CA MET A 114 -21.27 3.42 25.91
C MET A 114 -19.94 3.89 26.53
N ASN A 115 -19.85 3.89 27.87
CA ASN A 115 -18.60 4.24 28.54
C ASN A 115 -17.48 3.26 28.21
N SER A 116 -17.75 1.96 28.17
CA SER A 116 -16.76 0.94 27.76
C SER A 116 -16.33 1.11 26.32
N PHE A 117 -17.26 1.46 25.44
CA PHE A 117 -16.95 1.79 24.05
C PHE A 117 -16.06 3.02 23.95
N LEU A 118 -16.38 4.10 24.66
CA LEU A 118 -15.57 5.33 24.66
C LEU A 118 -14.15 5.10 25.18
N VAL A 119 -14.02 4.32 26.27
CA VAL A 119 -12.70 3.95 26.81
C VAL A 119 -11.91 3.12 25.78
N GLY A 120 -12.54 2.13 25.17
CA GLY A 120 -11.91 1.33 24.12
C GLY A 120 -11.54 2.14 22.88
N PHE A 121 -12.40 3.08 22.48
CA PHE A 121 -12.12 3.99 21.37
C PHE A 121 -10.94 4.91 21.67
N LEU A 122 -10.93 5.56 22.83
CA LEU A 122 -9.83 6.43 23.25
C LEU A 122 -8.51 5.65 23.38
N PHE A 123 -8.58 4.43 23.92
CA PHE A 123 -7.41 3.56 23.99
C PHE A 123 -6.84 3.29 22.59
N LEU A 124 -7.65 2.88 21.63
CA LEU A 124 -7.20 2.63 20.26
C LEU A 124 -6.73 3.92 19.57
N PHE A 125 -7.40 5.04 19.83
CA PHE A 125 -7.05 6.35 19.27
C PHE A 125 -5.64 6.80 19.69
N PHE A 126 -5.25 6.57 20.92
CA PHE A 126 -3.90 6.89 21.41
C PHE A 126 -2.89 5.77 21.11
N LEU A 127 -3.30 4.51 21.15
CA LEU A 127 -2.45 3.35 20.89
C LEU A 127 -1.89 3.38 19.45
N SER A 128 -2.73 3.67 18.47
CA SER A 128 -2.34 3.63 17.04
C SER A 128 -1.18 4.60 16.72
N PRO A 129 -1.26 5.92 17.02
CA PRO A 129 -0.17 6.84 16.77
C PRO A 129 1.06 6.54 17.64
N SER A 130 0.86 6.06 18.89
CA SER A 130 1.98 5.70 19.77
C SER A 130 2.77 4.50 19.24
N LEU A 131 2.09 3.47 18.75
CA LEU A 131 2.74 2.33 18.09
C LEU A 131 3.47 2.76 16.81
N TYR A 132 2.84 3.63 16.02
CA TYR A 132 3.49 4.16 14.82
C TYR A 132 4.75 4.96 15.17
N ALA A 133 4.67 5.84 16.17
CA ALA A 133 5.81 6.62 16.66
C ALA A 133 6.93 5.69 17.19
N TYR A 134 6.60 4.68 18.00
CA TYR A 134 7.56 3.70 18.50
C TYR A 134 8.27 2.95 17.35
N ILE A 135 7.50 2.41 16.39
CA ILE A 135 8.06 1.74 15.21
C ILE A 135 8.88 2.74 14.38
N SER A 136 8.46 4.01 14.34
CA SER A 136 9.16 5.04 13.60
C SER A 136 10.51 5.41 14.19
N ILE A 137 10.66 5.37 15.48
CA ILE A 137 11.91 5.67 16.18
C ILE A 137 12.86 4.46 16.17
N THR A 138 12.31 3.24 16.34
CA THR A 138 13.12 2.03 16.50
C THR A 138 13.61 1.42 15.19
N LYS A 139 12.89 1.61 14.08
CA LYS A 139 13.30 1.10 12.78
C LYS A 139 14.03 2.18 11.98
N THR A 140 15.29 1.95 11.68
CA THR A 140 16.16 2.85 10.91
C THR A 140 16.17 2.56 9.40
N ASP A 141 15.64 1.42 8.97
CA ASP A 141 15.64 0.94 7.58
C ASP A 141 14.37 1.36 6.80
N LYS A 142 13.95 2.61 6.92
CA LYS A 142 12.75 3.08 6.20
C LYS A 142 13.14 3.84 4.94
N ARG A 143 12.24 3.83 3.97
CA ARG A 143 12.36 4.67 2.79
C ARG A 143 12.47 6.17 3.12
N THR A 144 11.90 6.61 4.23
CA THR A 144 12.01 7.98 4.74
C THR A 144 13.40 8.35 5.25
N ASP A 145 14.20 7.35 5.64
CA ASP A 145 15.54 7.55 6.21
C ASP A 145 16.62 7.39 5.12
N TYR A 146 16.20 7.19 3.86
CA TYR A 146 17.13 7.07 2.74
C TYR A 146 17.89 8.37 2.51
N PRO A 147 19.23 8.36 2.59
CA PRO A 147 20.06 9.56 2.50
C PRO A 147 20.24 10.03 1.05
N GLY A 148 19.13 10.23 0.33
CA GLY A 148 19.14 10.51 -1.11
C GLY A 148 19.95 11.75 -1.49
N LYS A 149 19.91 12.80 -0.64
CA LYS A 149 20.70 14.02 -0.87
C LYS A 149 22.20 13.79 -0.75
N GLU A 150 22.64 13.01 0.25
CA GLU A 150 24.05 12.69 0.47
C GLU A 150 24.60 11.79 -0.65
N ILE A 151 23.79 10.79 -1.06
CA ILE A 151 24.16 9.90 -2.17
C ILE A 151 24.25 10.71 -3.46
N ALA A 152 23.29 11.57 -3.75
CA ALA A 152 23.32 12.42 -4.94
C ALA A 152 24.54 13.37 -4.95
N ALA A 153 24.91 13.93 -3.79
CA ALA A 153 26.10 14.77 -3.69
C ALA A 153 27.40 13.99 -3.99
N LYS A 154 27.52 12.76 -3.47
CA LYS A 154 28.68 11.89 -3.79
C LYS A 154 28.71 11.54 -5.29
N VAL A 155 27.58 11.15 -5.84
CA VAL A 155 27.44 10.81 -7.26
C VAL A 155 27.78 12.00 -8.13
N GLN A 156 27.29 13.20 -7.82
CA GLN A 156 27.59 14.43 -8.53
C GLN A 156 29.07 14.74 -8.50
N PHE A 157 29.72 14.61 -7.35
CA PHE A 157 31.15 14.84 -7.19
C PHE A 157 31.98 13.86 -8.03
N THR A 158 31.64 12.55 -7.98
CA THR A 158 32.35 11.55 -8.81
C THR A 158 32.17 11.83 -10.31
N TRP A 159 30.94 12.19 -10.72
CA TRP A 159 30.64 12.52 -12.11
C TRP A 159 31.45 13.72 -12.60
N GLU A 160 31.54 14.80 -11.80
CA GLU A 160 32.28 16.02 -12.12
C GLU A 160 33.81 15.80 -12.17
N GLN A 161 34.36 14.73 -11.59
CA GLN A 161 35.78 14.34 -11.73
C GLN A 161 36.07 13.67 -13.05
N ASP A 162 35.15 12.86 -13.58
CA ASP A 162 35.38 12.04 -14.77
C ASP A 162 34.83 12.71 -16.05
N PHE A 163 33.83 13.59 -15.90
CA PHE A 163 33.09 14.17 -17.02
C PHE A 163 32.84 15.68 -16.83
N GLU A 164 33.07 16.47 -17.88
CA GLU A 164 32.83 17.92 -17.87
C GLU A 164 31.33 18.29 -18.05
N LYS A 165 30.54 17.38 -18.58
CA LYS A 165 29.15 17.64 -18.99
C LYS A 165 28.15 17.11 -17.93
N GLU A 166 26.95 17.68 -17.94
CA GLU A 166 25.90 17.29 -17.01
C GLU A 166 25.33 15.88 -17.28
N ILE A 167 24.81 15.23 -16.22
CA ILE A 167 24.09 13.94 -16.29
C ILE A 167 22.75 14.16 -16.98
N GLU A 168 22.45 13.41 -18.04
CA GLU A 168 21.19 13.54 -18.82
C GLU A 168 20.18 12.48 -18.46
N PHE A 169 20.60 11.26 -18.14
CA PHE A 169 19.68 10.17 -17.78
C PHE A 169 20.13 9.36 -16.58
N VAL A 170 19.15 8.71 -15.95
CA VAL A 170 19.34 7.73 -14.87
C VAL A 170 18.52 6.48 -15.20
N THR A 171 19.13 5.30 -15.12
CA THR A 171 18.45 4.01 -15.28
C THR A 171 18.58 3.17 -14.01
N GLY A 172 17.70 2.21 -13.80
CA GLY A 172 17.76 1.29 -12.67
C GLY A 172 16.46 1.23 -11.86
N ASP A 173 16.57 0.79 -10.61
CA ASP A 173 15.43 0.73 -9.69
C ASP A 173 14.73 2.09 -9.58
N GLU A 174 13.40 2.06 -9.76
CA GLU A 174 12.57 3.27 -9.80
C GLU A 174 12.74 4.16 -8.56
N TRP A 175 12.88 3.55 -7.38
CA TRP A 175 13.00 4.31 -6.13
C TRP A 175 14.38 4.97 -6.01
N LYS A 176 15.46 4.21 -6.22
CA LYS A 176 16.83 4.70 -6.13
C LYS A 176 17.12 5.72 -7.23
N ALA A 177 16.79 5.38 -8.48
CA ALA A 177 16.96 6.25 -9.63
C ALA A 177 16.12 7.53 -9.52
N GLY A 178 14.86 7.42 -9.05
CA GLY A 178 14.00 8.58 -8.83
C GLY A 178 14.53 9.53 -7.76
N ASN A 179 15.11 9.02 -6.67
CA ASN A 179 15.76 9.84 -5.65
C ASN A 179 16.99 10.56 -6.21
N LEU A 180 17.85 9.87 -6.98
CA LEU A 180 18.98 10.48 -7.63
C LEU A 180 18.56 11.57 -8.62
N SER A 181 17.61 11.27 -9.51
CA SER A 181 17.05 12.25 -10.45
C SER A 181 16.50 13.50 -9.74
N TYR A 182 15.86 13.33 -8.58
CA TYR A 182 15.31 14.46 -7.82
C TYR A 182 16.39 15.32 -7.15
N HIS A 183 17.48 14.73 -6.63
CA HIS A 183 18.50 15.43 -5.85
C HIS A 183 19.70 15.91 -6.66
N LEU A 184 19.96 15.34 -7.85
CA LEU A 184 21.02 15.80 -8.75
C LEU A 184 20.73 17.20 -9.32
N LYS A 185 21.77 18.00 -9.57
CA LYS A 185 21.66 19.38 -10.09
C LYS A 185 20.94 19.45 -11.44
N SER A 186 21.32 18.58 -12.37
CA SER A 186 20.76 18.52 -13.73
C SER A 186 19.36 17.93 -13.80
N ARG A 187 18.87 17.29 -12.71
CA ARG A 187 17.60 16.56 -12.68
C ARG A 187 17.40 15.62 -13.87
N PRO A 188 18.32 14.66 -14.04
CA PRO A 188 18.33 13.77 -15.19
C PRO A 188 17.03 12.96 -15.30
N LYS A 189 16.67 12.61 -16.51
CA LYS A 189 15.45 11.86 -16.78
C LYS A 189 15.64 10.39 -16.42
N TRP A 190 14.66 9.80 -15.65
CA TRP A 190 14.62 8.36 -15.46
C TRP A 190 14.12 7.64 -16.72
N GLU A 191 14.88 6.69 -17.21
CA GLU A 191 14.61 5.97 -18.46
C GLU A 191 14.18 4.50 -18.28
N GLY A 192 13.84 4.13 -17.05
CA GLY A 192 13.39 2.78 -16.74
C GLY A 192 14.49 1.91 -16.12
N PRO A 193 14.24 0.59 -16.01
CA PRO A 193 15.24 -0.37 -15.54
C PRO A 193 16.52 -0.32 -16.38
N THR A 194 17.63 -0.71 -15.77
CA THR A 194 18.93 -0.78 -16.47
C THR A 194 18.82 -1.64 -17.71
N ASN A 195 19.16 -1.08 -18.85
CA ASN A 195 19.18 -1.76 -20.15
C ASN A 195 20.57 -1.61 -20.76
N ASN A 196 21.29 -2.70 -20.96
CA ASN A 196 22.63 -2.71 -21.51
C ASN A 196 22.67 -2.09 -22.92
N GLU A 197 21.64 -2.29 -23.73
CA GLU A 197 21.55 -1.66 -25.06
C GLU A 197 21.62 -0.11 -25.03
N LYS A 198 21.05 0.50 -23.99
CA LYS A 198 21.09 1.97 -23.80
C LYS A 198 22.43 2.43 -23.30
N LEU A 199 23.04 1.67 -22.41
CA LEU A 199 24.39 1.94 -21.89
C LEU A 199 25.47 1.83 -22.98
N ASP A 200 25.34 0.82 -23.85
CA ASP A 200 26.26 0.63 -25.00
C ASP A 200 26.19 1.77 -26.01
N LYS A 201 25.04 2.46 -26.09
CA LYS A 201 24.89 3.65 -26.98
C LYS A 201 25.37 4.95 -26.34
N SER A 202 25.54 4.97 -25.01
CA SER A 202 26.00 6.14 -24.29
C SER A 202 27.52 6.18 -24.28
N SER A 203 28.11 7.36 -24.64
CA SER A 203 29.53 7.53 -24.60
C SER A 203 30.12 7.73 -23.20
N GLN A 204 29.28 8.05 -22.22
CA GLN A 204 29.68 8.37 -20.86
C GLN A 204 28.61 7.85 -19.88
N PHE A 205 28.98 6.93 -18.97
CA PHE A 205 28.11 6.46 -17.92
C PHE A 205 28.86 5.96 -16.68
N ILE A 206 28.25 6.05 -15.52
CA ILE A 206 28.71 5.48 -14.24
C ILE A 206 27.61 4.63 -13.66
N CYS A 207 27.92 3.41 -13.23
CA CYS A 207 27.00 2.53 -12.54
C CYS A 207 27.36 2.41 -11.05
N LEU A 208 26.37 2.54 -10.18
CA LEU A 208 26.45 2.38 -8.73
C LEU A 208 25.40 1.37 -8.30
N GLU A 209 25.83 0.19 -7.88
CA GLU A 209 24.92 -0.91 -7.53
C GLU A 209 23.88 -1.21 -8.64
N GLU A 210 22.62 -0.86 -8.39
CA GLU A 210 21.47 -1.12 -9.27
C GLU A 210 21.06 0.09 -10.13
N VAL A 211 21.84 1.17 -10.10
CA VAL A 211 21.50 2.41 -10.80
C VAL A 211 22.68 2.84 -11.65
N CYS A 212 22.42 3.16 -12.92
CA CYS A 212 23.41 3.74 -13.82
C CYS A 212 22.96 5.14 -14.25
N LEU A 213 23.92 6.03 -14.34
CA LEU A 213 23.76 7.41 -14.79
C LEU A 213 24.59 7.61 -16.02
N GLY A 214 24.12 8.41 -16.94
CA GLY A 214 24.84 8.60 -18.18
C GLY A 214 24.39 9.80 -18.97
N ARG A 215 25.06 9.95 -20.12
CA ARG A 215 24.79 10.94 -21.11
C ARG A 215 24.91 10.31 -22.52
N TYR A 216 24.07 10.75 -23.44
CA TYR A 216 24.10 10.39 -24.85
C TYR A 216 25.17 11.15 -25.62
#